data_c75f0b6e5a22194f17f174b2b1c4e022
#
_entry.id   c75f0b6e5a22194f17f174b2b1c4e022
#
_cell.length_a   1.000
_cell.length_b   1.000
_cell.length_c   1.000
_cell.angle_alpha   90.00
_cell.angle_beta   90.00
_cell.angle_gamma   90.00
#
_symmetry.space_group_name_H-M   'P 1'
#
loop_
_entity.id
_entity.type
_entity.pdbx_description
1 polymer ?
#
loop_
_entity_poly.entity_id
_entity_poly.type
_entity_poly.pdbx_seq_one_letter_code
_entity_poly.pdbx_strand_id
1 'polypeptide(L)'
;MKLAATGGTGFVGPHFLKAALEAGHEVTALTRRPQEPRERLRWIEGSLDRPESLRDLVKDADAVIHIAGVLNPRDPADFELGNVQGTLAMLAAATAAGVTRFVHVSSLAAREPKLSKYGGSKARAEELVERSGLDWAMIRPPAVYGPGDRETLDLFKWAKAGLMLLPPHGRVSVIHVDDLARLLLRLAEAADVVEILYEPDDGRPGGWSHKQLAKAIGRAVGHRNLSLSIPGPMLKLGAVIDQLVRREKAKLSADRAAYFSHRDWSVDPAKRPAESLWKPQVETESGLRATAEWYRQKGWL
;
A
#
# COMPACT_ATOMS: atom_id res chain seq x y z
N MET A 1 -20.22 -2.39 12.75
CA MET A 1 -19.19 -3.37 13.13
C MET A 1 -18.14 -2.69 13.98
N LYS A 2 -17.45 -3.47 14.83
CA LYS A 2 -16.24 -3.06 15.55
C LYS A 2 -15.01 -3.57 14.77
N LEU A 3 -14.20 -2.67 14.25
CA LEU A 3 -13.07 -3.00 13.39
C LEU A 3 -11.75 -2.79 14.14
N ALA A 4 -10.86 -3.77 14.14
CA ALA A 4 -9.49 -3.64 14.64
C ALA A 4 -8.55 -3.34 13.46
N ALA A 5 -7.82 -2.22 13.51
CA ALA A 5 -6.98 -1.77 12.40
C ALA A 5 -5.52 -1.58 12.80
N THR A 6 -4.59 -2.10 12.01
CA THR A 6 -3.17 -1.74 12.10
C THR A 6 -2.78 -0.80 10.98
N GLY A 7 -1.71 -0.03 11.15
CA GLY A 7 -1.26 0.90 10.14
C GLY A 7 -2.11 2.17 9.99
N GLY A 8 -2.97 2.47 10.99
CA GLY A 8 -3.90 3.60 10.98
C GLY A 8 -3.24 4.98 10.78
N THR A 9 -1.97 5.14 11.12
CA THR A 9 -1.19 6.39 10.98
C THR A 9 -0.29 6.42 9.74
N GLY A 10 -0.31 5.36 8.89
CA GLY A 10 0.42 5.32 7.63
C GLY A 10 -0.27 6.08 6.49
N PHE A 11 0.07 5.77 5.24
CA PHE A 11 -0.56 6.42 4.09
C PHE A 11 -2.00 5.95 3.85
N VAL A 12 -2.23 4.64 3.75
CA VAL A 12 -3.57 4.06 3.48
C VAL A 12 -4.48 4.16 4.71
N GLY A 13 -3.91 4.03 5.91
CA GLY A 13 -4.66 3.97 7.17
C GLY A 13 -5.65 5.11 7.40
N PRO A 14 -5.26 6.40 7.31
CA PRO A 14 -6.19 7.52 7.53
C PRO A 14 -7.38 7.52 6.56
N HIS A 15 -7.20 7.09 5.31
CA HIS A 15 -8.27 6.96 4.33
C HIS A 15 -9.23 5.83 4.69
N PHE A 16 -8.68 4.68 5.14
CA PHE A 16 -9.49 3.58 5.66
C PHE A 16 -10.28 4.00 6.91
N LEU A 17 -9.62 4.63 7.89
CA LEU A 17 -10.29 5.10 9.10
C LEU A 17 -11.42 6.08 8.77
N LYS A 18 -11.18 7.01 7.85
CA LYS A 18 -12.21 7.94 7.37
C LYS A 18 -13.40 7.18 6.78
N ALA A 19 -13.17 6.27 5.83
CA ALA A 19 -14.23 5.51 5.19
C ALA A 19 -15.03 4.66 6.19
N ALA A 20 -14.36 4.01 7.14
CA ALA A 20 -15.02 3.20 8.17
C ALA A 20 -15.89 4.03 9.12
N LEU A 21 -15.39 5.18 9.57
CA LEU A 21 -16.16 6.09 10.44
C LEU A 21 -17.36 6.71 9.73
N GLU A 22 -17.21 7.13 8.46
CA GLU A 22 -18.29 7.65 7.62
C GLU A 22 -19.39 6.61 7.36
N ALA A 23 -19.00 5.33 7.27
CA ALA A 23 -19.93 4.20 7.16
C ALA A 23 -20.59 3.80 8.50
N GLY A 24 -20.24 4.47 9.60
CA GLY A 24 -20.86 4.24 10.90
C GLY A 24 -20.22 3.14 11.75
N HIS A 25 -19.05 2.64 11.38
CA HIS A 25 -18.32 1.63 12.16
C HIS A 25 -17.60 2.25 13.37
N GLU A 26 -17.36 1.43 14.38
CA GLU A 26 -16.42 1.71 15.46
C GLU A 26 -15.07 1.13 15.13
N VAL A 27 -14.00 1.90 15.29
CA VAL A 27 -12.65 1.44 14.95
C VAL A 27 -11.74 1.53 16.18
N THR A 28 -11.05 0.43 16.47
CA THR A 28 -9.89 0.41 17.37
C THR A 28 -8.64 0.31 16.50
N ALA A 29 -7.72 1.26 16.60
CA ALA A 29 -6.54 1.34 15.75
C ALA A 29 -5.24 1.34 16.55
N LEU A 30 -4.25 0.56 16.10
CA LEU A 30 -2.91 0.49 16.71
C LEU A 30 -2.07 1.70 16.30
N THR A 31 -1.39 2.32 17.26
CA THR A 31 -0.47 3.42 17.02
C THR A 31 0.77 3.34 17.90
N ARG A 32 1.92 3.76 17.37
CA ARG A 32 3.20 3.85 18.13
C ARG A 32 3.39 5.19 18.83
N ARG A 33 2.47 6.14 18.63
CA ARG A 33 2.53 7.49 19.20
C ARG A 33 1.13 7.93 19.56
N PRO A 34 0.94 8.71 20.62
CA PRO A 34 -0.37 9.28 20.95
C PRO A 34 -1.02 9.96 19.75
N GLN A 35 -2.33 9.77 19.62
CA GLN A 35 -3.16 10.37 18.58
C GLN A 35 -4.34 11.09 19.24
N GLU A 36 -4.84 12.12 18.56
CA GLU A 36 -6.02 12.84 19.01
C GLU A 36 -7.26 11.93 19.03
N PRO A 37 -8.05 11.95 20.11
CA PRO A 37 -9.29 11.20 20.19
C PRO A 37 -10.29 11.67 19.10
N ARG A 38 -11.06 10.72 18.56
CA ARG A 38 -12.17 11.00 17.64
C ARG A 38 -13.37 10.15 18.04
N GLU A 39 -14.55 10.63 17.74
CA GLU A 39 -15.76 9.84 17.94
C GLU A 39 -15.66 8.52 17.17
N ARG A 40 -16.03 7.43 17.82
CA ARG A 40 -16.00 6.04 17.31
C ARG A 40 -14.60 5.55 16.85
N LEU A 41 -13.52 6.27 17.21
CA LEU A 41 -12.14 5.85 16.97
C LEU A 41 -11.36 5.80 18.28
N ARG A 42 -11.03 4.59 18.71
CA ARG A 42 -10.16 4.33 19.85
C ARG A 42 -8.74 4.02 19.37
N TRP A 43 -7.76 4.67 19.98
CA TRP A 43 -6.36 4.37 19.73
C TRP A 43 -5.77 3.49 20.84
N ILE A 44 -5.08 2.42 20.43
CA ILE A 44 -4.25 1.59 21.32
C ILE A 44 -2.79 1.95 21.07
N GLU A 45 -2.13 2.46 22.09
CA GLU A 45 -0.69 2.70 22.02
C GLU A 45 0.07 1.38 22.16
N GLY A 46 0.88 1.06 21.15
CA GLY A 46 1.60 -0.20 21.06
C GLY A 46 2.22 -0.43 19.69
N SER A 47 2.67 -1.66 19.47
CA SER A 47 3.31 -2.07 18.23
C SER A 47 3.09 -3.57 17.97
N LEU A 48 3.42 -4.04 16.76
CA LEU A 48 3.18 -5.43 16.36
C LEU A 48 4.04 -6.44 17.14
N ASP A 49 5.10 -5.99 17.78
CA ASP A 49 5.99 -6.79 18.63
C ASP A 49 5.58 -6.79 20.12
N ARG A 50 4.44 -6.16 20.47
CA ARG A 50 3.89 -6.12 21.84
C ARG A 50 2.57 -6.87 21.92
N PRO A 51 2.57 -8.15 22.33
CA PRO A 51 1.38 -9.00 22.35
C PRO A 51 0.22 -8.43 23.18
N GLU A 52 0.50 -7.73 24.27
CA GLU A 52 -0.50 -7.08 25.12
C GLU A 52 -1.29 -6.01 24.34
N SER A 53 -0.60 -5.18 23.54
CA SER A 53 -1.27 -4.16 22.72
C SER A 53 -2.11 -4.76 21.62
N LEU A 54 -1.72 -5.93 21.08
CA LEU A 54 -2.50 -6.64 20.07
C LEU A 54 -3.74 -7.28 20.68
N ARG A 55 -3.67 -7.83 21.90
CA ARG A 55 -4.86 -8.32 22.62
C ARG A 55 -5.89 -7.21 22.86
N ASP A 56 -5.42 -6.04 23.29
CA ASP A 56 -6.29 -4.88 23.50
C ASP A 56 -6.89 -4.35 22.21
N LEU A 57 -6.13 -4.44 21.10
CA LEU A 57 -6.56 -4.03 19.76
C LEU A 57 -7.72 -4.87 19.24
N VAL A 58 -7.64 -6.20 19.36
CA VAL A 58 -8.63 -7.14 18.80
C VAL A 58 -9.79 -7.45 19.74
N LYS A 59 -9.75 -6.91 20.96
CA LYS A 59 -10.81 -7.14 21.96
C LYS A 59 -12.16 -6.67 21.43
N ASP A 60 -13.13 -7.55 21.43
CA ASP A 60 -14.50 -7.33 20.95
C ASP A 60 -14.61 -6.92 19.47
N ALA A 61 -13.57 -7.17 18.65
CA ALA A 61 -13.60 -6.84 17.24
C ALA A 61 -14.36 -7.89 16.42
N ASP A 62 -15.13 -7.42 15.43
CA ASP A 62 -15.81 -8.27 14.43
C ASP A 62 -14.87 -8.66 13.30
N ALA A 63 -13.90 -7.79 12.97
CA ALA A 63 -12.92 -8.01 11.91
C ALA A 63 -11.59 -7.31 12.19
N VAL A 64 -10.50 -7.89 11.68
CA VAL A 64 -9.15 -7.30 11.67
C VAL A 64 -8.82 -6.81 10.27
N ILE A 65 -8.34 -5.55 10.18
CA ILE A 65 -7.81 -4.96 8.94
C ILE A 65 -6.32 -4.68 9.15
N HIS A 66 -5.49 -5.56 8.60
CA HIS A 66 -4.04 -5.51 8.77
C HIS A 66 -3.40 -4.75 7.61
N ILE A 67 -3.28 -3.40 7.78
CA ILE A 67 -2.67 -2.49 6.79
C ILE A 67 -1.17 -2.28 7.09
N ALA A 68 -0.76 -2.43 8.34
CA ALA A 68 0.62 -2.20 8.75
C ALA A 68 1.61 -3.04 7.94
N GLY A 69 2.69 -2.42 7.56
CA GLY A 69 3.79 -3.05 6.85
C GLY A 69 4.96 -2.08 6.68
N VAL A 70 6.14 -2.65 6.48
CA VAL A 70 7.38 -1.92 6.24
C VAL A 70 7.65 -1.91 4.74
N LEU A 71 7.81 -0.71 4.16
CA LEU A 71 8.06 -0.54 2.72
C LEU A 71 9.52 -0.14 2.42
N ASN A 72 10.09 0.76 3.20
CA ASN A 72 11.43 1.32 3.02
C ASN A 72 12.18 1.39 4.35
N PRO A 73 12.58 0.25 4.92
CA PRO A 73 13.35 0.26 6.16
C PRO A 73 14.79 0.70 5.93
N ARG A 74 15.43 1.17 7.00
CA ARG A 74 16.88 1.41 7.00
C ARG A 74 17.65 0.09 7.06
N ASP A 75 17.22 -0.82 7.94
CA ASP A 75 17.75 -2.17 8.03
C ASP A 75 16.86 -3.13 7.24
N PRO A 76 17.40 -3.88 6.29
CA PRO A 76 16.65 -4.92 5.59
C PRO A 76 16.03 -6.00 6.50
N ALA A 77 16.54 -6.20 7.71
CA ALA A 77 15.95 -7.11 8.69
C ALA A 77 14.55 -6.65 9.15
N ASP A 78 14.29 -5.35 9.09
CA ASP A 78 12.98 -4.79 9.46
C ASP A 78 11.85 -5.28 8.53
N PHE A 79 12.15 -5.72 7.30
CA PHE A 79 11.15 -6.39 6.45
C PHE A 79 10.64 -7.68 7.08
N GLU A 80 11.54 -8.48 7.65
CA GLU A 80 11.17 -9.70 8.36
C GLU A 80 10.36 -9.37 9.62
N LEU A 81 10.86 -8.48 10.45
CA LEU A 81 10.21 -8.11 11.71
C LEU A 81 8.82 -7.48 11.48
N GLY A 82 8.73 -6.51 10.57
CA GLY A 82 7.50 -5.74 10.37
C GLY A 82 6.47 -6.47 9.49
N ASN A 83 6.89 -7.13 8.42
CA ASN A 83 5.95 -7.74 7.47
C ASN A 83 5.62 -9.21 7.83
N VAL A 84 6.58 -10.00 8.28
CA VAL A 84 6.37 -11.43 8.55
C VAL A 84 6.00 -11.65 10.00
N GLN A 85 6.86 -11.28 10.94
CA GLN A 85 6.61 -11.49 12.37
C GLN A 85 5.41 -10.65 12.86
N GLY A 86 5.28 -9.41 12.37
CA GLY A 86 4.13 -8.55 12.65
C GLY A 86 2.81 -9.15 12.18
N THR A 87 2.78 -9.76 10.98
CA THR A 87 1.58 -10.46 10.49
C THR A 87 1.30 -11.69 11.33
N LEU A 88 2.31 -12.52 11.65
CA LEU A 88 2.16 -13.68 12.52
C LEU A 88 1.56 -13.31 13.89
N ALA A 89 2.07 -12.24 14.51
CA ALA A 89 1.57 -11.76 15.80
C ALA A 89 0.11 -11.31 15.72
N MET A 90 -0.29 -10.63 14.64
CA MET A 90 -1.69 -10.23 14.42
C MET A 90 -2.62 -11.42 14.21
N LEU A 91 -2.20 -12.43 13.43
CA LEU A 91 -2.96 -13.66 13.24
C LEU A 91 -3.16 -14.39 14.58
N ALA A 92 -2.09 -14.53 15.37
CA ALA A 92 -2.18 -15.15 16.69
C ALA A 92 -3.13 -14.39 17.63
N ALA A 93 -3.08 -13.06 17.62
CA ALA A 93 -3.97 -12.23 18.44
C ALA A 93 -5.44 -12.38 18.00
N ALA A 94 -5.72 -12.33 16.70
CA ALA A 94 -7.07 -12.51 16.15
C ALA A 94 -7.64 -13.90 16.53
N THR A 95 -6.86 -14.96 16.32
CA THR A 95 -7.25 -16.33 16.66
C THR A 95 -7.54 -16.48 18.16
N ALA A 96 -6.67 -15.95 19.02
CA ALA A 96 -6.83 -16.03 20.47
C ALA A 96 -8.07 -15.25 20.96
N ALA A 97 -8.50 -14.21 20.26
CA ALA A 97 -9.70 -13.42 20.55
C ALA A 97 -10.98 -13.98 19.91
N GLY A 98 -10.87 -15.04 19.07
CA GLY A 98 -12.00 -15.59 18.33
C GLY A 98 -12.49 -14.73 17.18
N VAL A 99 -11.67 -13.77 16.71
CA VAL A 99 -11.98 -12.93 15.54
C VAL A 99 -11.61 -13.73 14.29
N THR A 100 -12.61 -14.16 13.52
CA THR A 100 -12.40 -14.99 12.32
C THR A 100 -12.07 -14.14 11.10
N ARG A 101 -12.72 -12.98 10.93
CA ARG A 101 -12.56 -12.14 9.75
C ARG A 101 -11.24 -11.38 9.74
N PHE A 102 -10.39 -11.63 8.72
CA PHE A 102 -9.06 -11.04 8.59
C PHE A 102 -8.80 -10.49 7.18
N VAL A 103 -8.68 -9.17 7.04
CA VAL A 103 -8.36 -8.50 5.79
C VAL A 103 -6.88 -8.10 5.80
N HIS A 104 -6.07 -8.68 4.92
CA HIS A 104 -4.62 -8.43 4.84
C HIS A 104 -4.24 -7.58 3.63
N VAL A 105 -3.51 -6.50 3.88
CA VAL A 105 -2.93 -5.68 2.80
C VAL A 105 -1.53 -6.17 2.48
N SER A 106 -1.41 -6.93 1.40
CA SER A 106 -0.15 -7.36 0.81
C SER A 106 0.40 -6.30 -0.17
N SER A 107 0.96 -6.72 -1.27
CA SER A 107 1.45 -5.88 -2.35
C SER A 107 1.57 -6.68 -3.64
N LEU A 108 1.39 -6.06 -4.78
CA LEU A 108 1.67 -6.70 -6.08
C LEU A 108 3.13 -7.22 -6.17
N ALA A 109 4.05 -6.63 -5.39
CA ALA A 109 5.43 -7.09 -5.26
C ALA A 109 5.56 -8.54 -4.77
N ALA A 110 4.58 -9.07 -4.02
CA ALA A 110 4.56 -10.47 -3.55
C ALA A 110 4.49 -11.49 -4.69
N ARG A 111 4.02 -11.08 -5.87
CA ARG A 111 3.98 -11.91 -7.08
C ARG A 111 5.38 -12.30 -7.57
N GLU A 112 6.36 -11.45 -7.32
CA GLU A 112 7.76 -11.62 -7.72
C GLU A 112 8.71 -11.62 -6.51
N PRO A 113 8.60 -12.62 -5.61
CA PRO A 113 9.25 -12.60 -4.29
C PRO A 113 10.79 -12.61 -4.36
N LYS A 114 11.36 -13.06 -5.49
CA LYS A 114 12.81 -13.12 -5.70
C LYS A 114 13.42 -11.80 -6.19
N LEU A 115 12.59 -10.85 -6.64
CA LEU A 115 13.08 -9.57 -7.15
C LEU A 115 13.55 -8.63 -6.05
N SER A 116 12.90 -8.68 -4.88
CA SER A 116 13.20 -7.77 -3.78
C SER A 116 12.95 -8.40 -2.41
N LYS A 117 13.68 -7.95 -1.41
CA LYS A 117 13.43 -8.35 -0.01
C LYS A 117 12.03 -7.97 0.45
N TYR A 118 11.55 -6.80 -0.01
CA TYR A 118 10.18 -6.36 0.22
C TYR A 118 9.16 -7.37 -0.34
N GLY A 119 9.25 -7.69 -1.64
CA GLY A 119 8.36 -8.66 -2.28
C GLY A 119 8.42 -10.03 -1.60
N GLY A 120 9.63 -10.50 -1.25
CA GLY A 120 9.82 -11.75 -0.52
C GLY A 120 9.18 -11.74 0.87
N SER A 121 9.27 -10.63 1.61
CA SER A 121 8.63 -10.53 2.93
C SER A 121 7.11 -10.50 2.83
N LYS A 122 6.55 -9.83 1.81
CA LYS A 122 5.10 -9.81 1.58
C LYS A 122 4.58 -11.20 1.18
N ALA A 123 5.28 -11.93 0.31
CA ALA A 123 4.90 -13.29 -0.07
C ALA A 123 4.91 -14.24 1.15
N ARG A 124 5.92 -14.18 2.02
CA ARG A 124 5.92 -14.98 3.25
C ARG A 124 4.79 -14.60 4.22
N ALA A 125 4.42 -13.31 4.30
CA ALA A 125 3.27 -12.89 5.08
C ALA A 125 1.96 -13.46 4.53
N GLU A 126 1.80 -13.51 3.19
CA GLU A 126 0.65 -14.15 2.54
C GLU A 126 0.55 -15.64 2.90
N GLU A 127 1.66 -16.37 2.86
CA GLU A 127 1.69 -17.79 3.25
C GLU A 127 1.23 -18.02 4.70
N LEU A 128 1.56 -17.11 5.61
CA LEU A 128 1.07 -17.17 7.01
C LEU A 128 -0.43 -16.95 7.08
N VAL A 129 -0.97 -15.98 6.30
CA VAL A 129 -2.41 -15.71 6.25
C VAL A 129 -3.17 -16.88 5.66
N GLU A 130 -2.70 -17.47 4.56
CA GLU A 130 -3.30 -18.66 3.92
C GLU A 130 -3.41 -19.86 4.87
N ARG A 131 -2.42 -20.02 5.74
CA ARG A 131 -2.37 -21.14 6.72
C ARG A 131 -3.02 -20.83 8.06
N SER A 132 -3.61 -19.65 8.23
CA SER A 132 -4.09 -19.18 9.52
C SER A 132 -5.37 -19.87 10.00
N GLY A 133 -6.15 -20.44 9.07
CA GLY A 133 -7.49 -20.97 9.36
C GLY A 133 -8.55 -19.91 9.65
N LEU A 134 -8.25 -18.64 9.38
CA LEU A 134 -9.19 -17.52 9.50
C LEU A 134 -9.96 -17.32 8.19
N ASP A 135 -11.10 -16.62 8.24
CA ASP A 135 -11.85 -16.17 7.06
C ASP A 135 -11.12 -14.98 6.43
N TRP A 136 -10.03 -15.25 5.75
CA TRP A 136 -9.17 -14.19 5.24
C TRP A 136 -9.60 -13.69 3.86
N ALA A 137 -9.34 -12.38 3.62
CA ALA A 137 -9.27 -11.79 2.30
C ALA A 137 -7.95 -11.02 2.17
N MET A 138 -7.22 -11.26 1.08
CA MET A 138 -5.95 -10.57 0.81
C MET A 138 -6.06 -9.65 -0.39
N ILE A 139 -5.35 -8.55 -0.32
CA ILE A 139 -5.23 -7.60 -1.42
C ILE A 139 -3.77 -7.41 -1.76
N ARG A 140 -3.42 -7.48 -3.04
CA ARG A 140 -2.15 -7.07 -3.62
C ARG A 140 -2.33 -5.71 -4.33
N PRO A 141 -2.31 -4.58 -3.63
CA PRO A 141 -2.40 -3.30 -4.31
C PRO A 141 -1.20 -3.10 -5.25
N PRO A 142 -1.41 -2.50 -6.43
CA PRO A 142 -0.32 -2.00 -7.27
C PRO A 142 0.24 -0.68 -6.72
N ALA A 143 0.72 0.23 -7.55
CA ALA A 143 1.12 1.56 -7.14
C ALA A 143 -0.08 2.36 -6.61
N VAL A 144 -0.14 2.56 -5.29
CA VAL A 144 -1.18 3.36 -4.63
C VAL A 144 -0.77 4.82 -4.67
N TYR A 145 -1.67 5.71 -5.08
CA TYR A 145 -1.44 7.16 -5.11
C TYR A 145 -2.62 7.92 -4.50
N GLY A 146 -2.40 9.15 -4.11
CA GLY A 146 -3.45 10.01 -3.55
C GLY A 146 -2.93 11.00 -2.51
N PRO A 147 -3.82 11.79 -1.91
CA PRO A 147 -3.47 12.71 -0.83
C PRO A 147 -2.74 12.01 0.32
N GLY A 148 -1.58 12.55 0.74
CA GLY A 148 -0.76 11.98 1.82
C GLY A 148 0.34 11.03 1.37
N ASP A 149 0.37 10.63 0.10
CA ASP A 149 1.42 9.76 -0.43
C ASP A 149 2.77 10.50 -0.51
N ARG A 150 3.82 9.85 -0.04
CA ARG A 150 5.20 10.35 -0.12
C ARG A 150 6.05 9.59 -1.14
N GLU A 151 5.61 8.40 -1.54
CA GLU A 151 6.41 7.55 -2.43
C GLU A 151 6.34 8.05 -3.88
N THR A 152 5.17 8.50 -4.35
CA THR A 152 5.01 9.05 -5.70
C THR A 152 5.31 10.55 -5.79
N LEU A 153 5.48 11.25 -4.66
CA LEU A 153 5.74 12.71 -4.61
C LEU A 153 6.92 13.13 -5.50
N ASP A 154 8.02 12.35 -5.50
CA ASP A 154 9.18 12.67 -6.33
C ASP A 154 8.85 12.65 -7.83
N LEU A 155 7.90 11.80 -8.29
CA LEU A 155 7.42 11.79 -9.67
C LEU A 155 6.71 13.11 -10.04
N PHE A 156 5.91 13.64 -9.12
CA PHE A 156 5.25 14.94 -9.30
C PHE A 156 6.26 16.09 -9.32
N LYS A 157 7.29 16.04 -8.47
CA LYS A 157 8.39 17.04 -8.46
C LYS A 157 9.17 17.01 -9.78
N TRP A 158 9.51 15.85 -10.28
CA TRP A 158 10.20 15.71 -11.57
C TRP A 158 9.31 16.17 -12.73
N ALA A 159 8.02 15.82 -12.71
CA ALA A 159 7.09 16.29 -13.71
C ALA A 159 6.97 17.82 -13.70
N LYS A 160 6.91 18.47 -12.53
CA LYS A 160 6.92 19.94 -12.38
C LYS A 160 8.21 20.56 -12.90
N ALA A 161 9.35 19.90 -12.71
CA ALA A 161 10.64 20.32 -13.26
C ALA A 161 10.77 20.09 -14.78
N GLY A 162 9.78 19.47 -15.43
CA GLY A 162 9.75 19.25 -16.88
C GLY A 162 10.51 18.01 -17.35
N LEU A 163 11.15 17.23 -16.48
CA LEU A 163 11.93 16.04 -16.83
C LEU A 163 11.55 14.86 -15.94
N MET A 164 11.17 13.74 -16.54
CA MET A 164 10.92 12.49 -15.84
C MET A 164 11.86 11.38 -16.30
N LEU A 165 12.59 10.82 -15.36
CA LEU A 165 13.39 9.62 -15.55
C LEU A 165 12.51 8.40 -15.29
N LEU A 166 12.32 7.58 -16.31
CA LEU A 166 11.43 6.42 -16.24
C LEU A 166 12.25 5.13 -16.19
N PRO A 167 11.74 4.09 -15.52
CA PRO A 167 12.28 2.74 -15.65
C PRO A 167 12.27 2.27 -17.11
N PRO A 168 12.92 1.13 -17.43
CA PRO A 168 12.81 0.51 -18.75
C PRO A 168 11.35 0.37 -19.21
N HIS A 169 11.13 0.24 -20.51
CA HIS A 169 9.77 0.07 -21.04
C HIS A 169 9.01 -1.04 -20.32
N GLY A 170 7.87 -0.69 -19.77
CA GLY A 170 7.04 -1.59 -18.99
C GLY A 170 5.65 -1.03 -18.75
N ARG A 171 4.88 -1.78 -17.97
CA ARG A 171 3.51 -1.46 -17.58
C ARG A 171 3.36 -1.47 -16.05
N VAL A 172 2.45 -0.67 -15.57
CA VAL A 172 2.12 -0.55 -14.16
C VAL A 172 0.62 -0.29 -14.01
N SER A 173 -0.04 -1.01 -13.12
CA SER A 173 -1.37 -0.63 -12.64
C SER A 173 -1.24 0.37 -11.49
N VAL A 174 -2.26 1.20 -11.31
CA VAL A 174 -2.36 2.17 -10.22
C VAL A 174 -3.72 2.06 -9.55
N ILE A 175 -3.82 2.49 -8.31
CA ILE A 175 -5.09 2.60 -7.59
C ILE A 175 -5.11 3.86 -6.72
N HIS A 176 -6.22 4.60 -6.72
CA HIS A 176 -6.38 5.71 -5.81
C HIS A 176 -6.57 5.21 -4.37
N VAL A 177 -5.97 5.89 -3.40
CA VAL A 177 -5.99 5.47 -2.00
C VAL A 177 -7.40 5.38 -1.41
N ASP A 178 -8.33 6.26 -1.83
CA ASP A 178 -9.73 6.18 -1.37
C ASP A 178 -10.46 4.97 -1.98
N ASP A 179 -10.14 4.57 -3.21
CA ASP A 179 -10.66 3.36 -3.83
C ASP A 179 -10.18 2.11 -3.09
N LEU A 180 -8.90 2.08 -2.73
CA LEU A 180 -8.33 1.01 -1.91
C LEU A 180 -8.98 0.97 -0.53
N ALA A 181 -9.16 2.11 0.12
CA ALA A 181 -9.81 2.20 1.43
C ALA A 181 -11.24 1.66 1.41
N ARG A 182 -12.03 2.00 0.37
CA ARG A 182 -13.39 1.45 0.20
C ARG A 182 -13.39 -0.06 -0.02
N LEU A 183 -12.42 -0.59 -0.78
CA LEU A 183 -12.31 -2.03 -0.96
C LEU A 183 -11.98 -2.72 0.36
N LEU A 184 -11.04 -2.19 1.15
CA LEU A 184 -10.70 -2.76 2.47
C LEU A 184 -11.93 -2.83 3.38
N LEU A 185 -12.73 -1.76 3.41
CA LEU A 185 -13.96 -1.73 4.19
C LEU A 185 -14.99 -2.75 3.66
N ARG A 186 -15.19 -2.79 2.34
CA ARG A 186 -16.13 -3.74 1.72
C ARG A 186 -15.74 -5.18 2.00
N LEU A 187 -14.44 -5.50 2.00
CA LEU A 187 -13.95 -6.83 2.35
C LEU A 187 -14.14 -7.16 3.83
N ALA A 188 -14.06 -6.19 4.72
CA ALA A 188 -14.38 -6.41 6.15
C ALA A 188 -15.86 -6.77 6.36
N GLU A 189 -16.76 -6.21 5.56
CA GLU A 189 -18.21 -6.40 5.63
C GLU A 189 -18.71 -7.66 4.91
N ALA A 190 -18.00 -8.13 3.87
CA ALA A 190 -18.43 -9.21 2.99
C ALA A 190 -18.13 -10.59 3.63
N ALA A 191 -19.11 -11.15 4.30
CA ALA A 191 -18.97 -12.45 4.98
C ALA A 191 -18.82 -13.63 3.99
N ASP A 192 -19.26 -13.45 2.74
CA ASP A 192 -19.18 -14.45 1.65
C ASP A 192 -17.85 -14.44 0.88
N VAL A 193 -16.96 -13.48 1.18
CA VAL A 193 -15.65 -13.34 0.54
C VAL A 193 -14.57 -13.94 1.43
N VAL A 194 -14.34 -15.24 1.34
CA VAL A 194 -13.43 -16.02 2.20
C VAL A 194 -12.35 -16.70 1.37
N GLU A 195 -11.13 -16.76 1.91
CA GLU A 195 -9.95 -17.40 1.30
C GLU A 195 -9.65 -16.91 -0.13
N ILE A 196 -9.72 -15.58 -0.33
CA ILE A 196 -9.57 -14.98 -1.64
C ILE A 196 -8.47 -13.91 -1.67
N LEU A 197 -7.75 -13.88 -2.80
CA LEU A 197 -6.74 -12.86 -3.08
C LEU A 197 -7.15 -12.02 -4.28
N TYR A 198 -7.21 -10.70 -4.09
CA TYR A 198 -7.52 -9.73 -5.12
C TYR A 198 -6.32 -8.87 -5.52
N GLU A 199 -6.25 -8.51 -6.79
CA GLU A 199 -5.35 -7.51 -7.36
C GLU A 199 -6.18 -6.33 -7.91
N PRO A 200 -6.60 -5.37 -7.08
CA PRO A 200 -7.43 -4.24 -7.51
C PRO A 200 -6.60 -3.16 -8.20
N ASP A 201 -7.16 -2.49 -9.20
CA ASP A 201 -6.58 -1.31 -9.84
C ASP A 201 -7.65 -0.30 -10.27
N ASP A 202 -7.29 0.69 -11.09
CA ASP A 202 -8.19 1.70 -11.67
C ASP A 202 -9.09 1.17 -12.78
N GLY A 203 -9.12 -0.13 -13.02
CA GLY A 203 -9.93 -0.77 -14.07
C GLY A 203 -9.36 -0.67 -15.49
N ARG A 204 -8.21 0.01 -15.68
CA ARG A 204 -7.61 0.18 -17.01
C ARG A 204 -7.12 -1.15 -17.58
N PRO A 205 -7.59 -1.57 -18.78
CA PRO A 205 -7.11 -2.80 -19.41
C PRO A 205 -5.60 -2.77 -19.64
N GLY A 206 -4.87 -3.75 -19.07
CA GLY A 206 -3.42 -3.89 -19.17
C GLY A 206 -2.63 -2.76 -18.50
N GLY A 207 -3.22 -1.96 -17.60
CA GLY A 207 -2.56 -0.90 -16.87
C GLY A 207 -2.02 0.25 -17.72
N TRP A 208 -1.11 1.03 -17.19
CA TRP A 208 -0.46 2.18 -17.80
C TRP A 208 0.93 1.83 -18.29
N SER A 209 1.34 2.26 -19.50
CA SER A 209 2.77 2.31 -19.77
C SER A 209 3.42 3.42 -18.94
N HIS A 210 4.70 3.27 -18.58
CA HIS A 210 5.42 4.30 -17.83
C HIS A 210 5.32 5.69 -18.47
N LYS A 211 5.38 5.76 -19.83
CA LYS A 211 5.23 7.03 -20.57
C LYS A 211 3.82 7.63 -20.45
N GLN A 212 2.77 6.78 -20.49
CA GLN A 212 1.40 7.26 -20.35
C GLN A 212 1.16 7.83 -18.95
N LEU A 213 1.59 7.11 -17.90
CA LEU A 213 1.48 7.57 -16.53
C LEU A 213 2.27 8.87 -16.31
N ALA A 214 3.51 8.94 -16.79
CA ALA A 214 4.33 10.15 -16.72
C ALA A 214 3.65 11.36 -17.39
N LYS A 215 3.03 11.18 -18.55
CA LYS A 215 2.26 12.24 -19.21
C LYS A 215 1.04 12.66 -18.39
N ALA A 216 0.32 11.72 -17.76
CA ALA A 216 -0.82 12.02 -16.91
C ALA A 216 -0.39 12.83 -15.67
N ILE A 217 0.72 12.45 -15.01
CA ILE A 217 1.30 13.22 -13.90
C ILE A 217 1.74 14.62 -14.37
N GLY A 218 2.35 14.74 -15.55
CA GLY A 218 2.71 16.04 -16.13
C GLY A 218 1.49 16.95 -16.30
N ARG A 219 0.39 16.43 -16.86
CA ARG A 219 -0.88 17.17 -16.95
C ARG A 219 -1.42 17.58 -15.58
N ALA A 220 -1.31 16.69 -14.58
CA ALA A 220 -1.77 16.96 -13.22
C ALA A 220 -1.03 18.12 -12.55
N VAL A 221 0.27 18.29 -12.83
CA VAL A 221 1.05 19.44 -12.32
C VAL A 221 0.98 20.68 -13.21
N GLY A 222 0.34 20.59 -14.38
CA GLY A 222 0.22 21.72 -15.32
C GLY A 222 1.45 21.88 -16.23
N HIS A 223 2.31 20.89 -16.36
CA HIS A 223 3.53 20.93 -17.16
C HIS A 223 3.58 19.86 -18.24
N ARG A 224 4.12 20.18 -19.42
CA ARG A 224 4.57 19.18 -20.37
C ARG A 224 5.95 18.70 -19.94
N ASN A 225 6.10 17.41 -19.72
CA ASN A 225 7.37 16.81 -19.31
C ASN A 225 8.02 16.01 -20.44
N LEU A 226 9.33 16.10 -20.53
CA LEU A 226 10.15 15.19 -21.32
C LEU A 226 10.38 13.92 -20.50
N SER A 227 10.06 12.77 -21.06
CA SER A 227 10.24 11.48 -20.39
C SER A 227 11.40 10.73 -21.04
N LEU A 228 12.44 10.44 -20.26
CA LEU A 228 13.61 9.65 -20.69
C LEU A 228 13.57 8.28 -19.98
N SER A 229 13.58 7.22 -20.78
CA SER A 229 13.66 5.85 -20.24
C SER A 229 15.12 5.48 -19.97
N ILE A 230 15.40 5.06 -18.75
CA ILE A 230 16.74 4.65 -18.30
C ILE A 230 16.86 3.14 -18.45
N PRO A 231 17.87 2.62 -19.16
CA PRO A 231 18.14 1.18 -19.23
C PRO A 231 18.39 0.57 -17.85
N GLY A 232 17.94 -0.67 -17.63
CA GLY A 232 18.08 -1.36 -16.33
C GLY A 232 19.50 -1.39 -15.75
N PRO A 233 20.57 -1.65 -16.54
CA PRO A 233 21.94 -1.55 -16.06
C PRO A 233 22.31 -0.17 -15.52
N MET A 234 21.81 0.92 -16.12
CA MET A 234 22.06 2.28 -15.65
C MET A 234 21.31 2.57 -14.34
N LEU A 235 20.12 2.01 -14.15
CA LEU A 235 19.41 2.10 -12.84
C LEU A 235 20.18 1.40 -11.73
N LYS A 236 20.77 0.23 -12.01
CA LYS A 236 21.62 -0.48 -11.05
C LYS A 236 22.88 0.32 -10.71
N LEU A 237 23.53 0.89 -11.71
CA LEU A 237 24.70 1.76 -11.51
C LEU A 237 24.31 3.01 -10.69
N GLY A 238 23.19 3.63 -11.01
CA GLY A 238 22.62 4.77 -10.27
C GLY A 238 22.35 4.43 -8.80
N ALA A 239 21.88 3.21 -8.51
CA ALA A 239 21.67 2.74 -7.14
C ALA A 239 22.99 2.60 -6.36
N VAL A 240 24.05 2.09 -7.00
CA VAL A 240 25.37 1.99 -6.39
C VAL A 240 25.93 3.40 -6.08
N ILE A 241 25.82 4.32 -7.02
CA ILE A 241 26.26 5.71 -6.85
C ILE A 241 25.47 6.41 -5.75
N ASP A 242 24.12 6.27 -5.73
CA ASP A 242 23.26 6.87 -4.71
C ASP A 242 23.64 6.34 -3.30
N GLN A 243 23.94 5.05 -3.20
CA GLN A 243 24.35 4.40 -1.96
C GLN A 243 25.74 4.88 -1.49
N LEU A 244 26.69 5.06 -2.42
CA LEU A 244 28.04 5.58 -2.09
C LEU A 244 28.00 7.04 -1.65
N VAL A 245 27.20 7.89 -2.33
CA VAL A 245 27.13 9.33 -2.09
C VAL A 245 26.27 9.66 -0.87
N ARG A 246 25.08 9.05 -0.78
CA ARG A 246 24.09 9.38 0.26
C ARG A 246 24.09 8.41 1.44
N ARG A 247 24.81 7.31 1.35
CA ARG A 247 24.95 6.28 2.40
C ARG A 247 23.56 5.89 2.96
N GLU A 248 23.34 6.13 4.25
CA GLU A 248 22.05 5.81 4.92
C GLU A 248 20.85 6.63 4.42
N LYS A 249 21.08 7.71 3.66
CA LYS A 249 20.02 8.54 3.05
C LYS A 249 19.74 8.17 1.60
N ALA A 250 20.36 7.08 1.10
CA ALA A 250 20.13 6.63 -0.28
C ALA A 250 18.65 6.29 -0.50
N LYS A 251 18.07 6.85 -1.55
CA LYS A 251 16.66 6.60 -1.93
C LYS A 251 16.52 5.42 -2.90
N LEU A 252 17.56 5.14 -3.67
CA LEU A 252 17.59 4.07 -4.66
C LEU A 252 18.54 2.96 -4.19
N SER A 253 18.00 1.95 -3.50
CA SER A 253 18.74 0.74 -3.16
C SER A 253 18.82 -0.23 -4.36
N ALA A 254 19.73 -1.19 -4.31
CA ALA A 254 19.79 -2.27 -5.31
C ALA A 254 18.46 -3.06 -5.37
N ASP A 255 17.83 -3.27 -4.23
CA ASP A 255 16.50 -3.90 -4.08
C ASP A 255 15.42 -3.10 -4.84
N ARG A 256 15.36 -1.78 -4.65
CA ARG A 256 14.44 -0.90 -5.38
C ARG A 256 14.74 -0.83 -6.87
N ALA A 257 16.01 -0.81 -7.25
CA ALA A 257 16.39 -0.81 -8.66
C ALA A 257 15.97 -2.11 -9.36
N ALA A 258 16.07 -3.26 -8.70
CA ALA A 258 15.58 -4.53 -9.22
C ALA A 258 14.06 -4.51 -9.37
N TYR A 259 13.33 -4.04 -8.35
CA TYR A 259 11.87 -3.85 -8.40
C TYR A 259 11.44 -2.94 -9.56
N PHE A 260 12.04 -1.75 -9.70
CA PHE A 260 11.71 -0.82 -10.78
C PHE A 260 12.13 -1.30 -12.17
N SER A 261 13.08 -2.23 -12.27
CA SER A 261 13.51 -2.80 -13.55
C SER A 261 12.58 -3.88 -14.08
N HIS A 262 11.65 -4.37 -13.27
CA HIS A 262 10.66 -5.34 -13.70
C HIS A 262 9.68 -4.70 -14.70
N ARG A 263 9.34 -5.45 -15.77
CA ARG A 263 8.63 -4.89 -16.91
C ARG A 263 7.11 -4.82 -16.75
N ASP A 264 6.56 -5.67 -15.89
CA ASP A 264 5.11 -5.82 -15.80
C ASP A 264 4.61 -5.83 -14.34
N TRP A 265 4.22 -4.65 -13.90
CA TRP A 265 3.50 -4.42 -12.65
C TRP A 265 2.01 -4.14 -12.89
N SER A 266 1.42 -4.65 -14.00
CA SER A 266 -0.02 -4.66 -14.18
C SER A 266 -0.66 -5.80 -13.37
N VAL A 267 -1.89 -5.57 -12.89
CA VAL A 267 -2.66 -6.59 -12.17
C VAL A 267 -3.12 -7.70 -13.11
N ASP A 268 -3.32 -8.88 -12.57
CA ASP A 268 -3.98 -9.98 -13.27
C ASP A 268 -5.50 -9.68 -13.36
N PRO A 269 -6.07 -9.53 -14.57
CA PRO A 269 -7.50 -9.26 -14.72
C PRO A 269 -8.41 -10.30 -14.06
N ALA A 270 -7.96 -11.56 -13.98
CA ALA A 270 -8.72 -12.63 -13.34
C ALA A 270 -8.78 -12.50 -11.81
N LYS A 271 -7.89 -11.70 -11.22
CA LYS A 271 -7.84 -11.41 -9.78
C LYS A 271 -8.46 -10.06 -9.40
N ARG A 272 -9.05 -9.34 -10.34
CA ARG A 272 -9.82 -8.15 -10.01
C ARG A 272 -11.06 -8.53 -9.20
N PRO A 273 -11.45 -7.73 -8.19
CA PRO A 273 -12.76 -7.90 -7.57
C PRO A 273 -13.87 -7.84 -8.62
N ALA A 274 -14.90 -8.66 -8.48
CA ALA A 274 -16.10 -8.55 -9.32
C ALA A 274 -16.76 -7.16 -9.15
N GLU A 275 -17.31 -6.59 -10.20
CA GLU A 275 -17.96 -5.27 -10.13
C GLU A 275 -19.15 -5.22 -9.14
N SER A 276 -19.79 -6.35 -8.89
CA SER A 276 -20.83 -6.47 -7.87
C SER A 276 -20.31 -6.34 -6.44
N LEU A 277 -19.04 -6.69 -6.21
CA LEU A 277 -18.37 -6.53 -4.92
C LEU A 277 -17.81 -5.10 -4.78
N TRP A 278 -17.06 -4.66 -5.79
CA TRP A 278 -16.37 -3.37 -5.76
C TRP A 278 -15.93 -2.95 -7.16
N LYS A 279 -15.92 -1.63 -7.39
CA LYS A 279 -15.31 -1.01 -8.58
C LYS A 279 -14.62 0.30 -8.22
N PRO A 280 -13.54 0.68 -8.96
CA PRO A 280 -12.91 1.99 -8.77
C PRO A 280 -13.90 3.11 -9.11
N GLN A 281 -13.88 4.19 -8.32
CA GLN A 281 -14.76 5.36 -8.51
C GLN A 281 -13.96 6.61 -8.87
N VAL A 282 -12.65 6.62 -8.56
CA VAL A 282 -11.80 7.77 -8.84
C VAL A 282 -11.16 7.58 -10.22
N GLU A 283 -11.56 8.43 -11.17
CA GLU A 283 -10.91 8.48 -12.47
C GLU A 283 -9.45 8.93 -12.28
N THR A 284 -8.48 8.18 -12.86
CA THR A 284 -7.06 8.32 -12.54
C THR A 284 -6.51 9.71 -12.84
N GLU A 285 -6.85 10.34 -13.97
CA GLU A 285 -6.33 11.67 -14.27
C GLU A 285 -6.88 12.75 -13.32
N SER A 286 -8.13 12.61 -12.88
CA SER A 286 -8.75 13.47 -11.89
C SER A 286 -8.14 13.27 -10.51
N GLY A 287 -7.92 12.02 -10.10
CA GLY A 287 -7.24 11.68 -8.85
C GLY A 287 -5.80 12.21 -8.80
N LEU A 288 -5.06 12.10 -9.90
CA LEU A 288 -3.71 12.68 -10.01
C LEU A 288 -3.72 14.22 -9.88
N ARG A 289 -4.71 14.91 -10.49
CA ARG A 289 -4.90 16.36 -10.32
C ARG A 289 -5.19 16.74 -8.88
N ALA A 290 -6.11 16.04 -8.24
CA ALA A 290 -6.44 16.26 -6.83
C ALA A 290 -5.24 16.02 -5.91
N THR A 291 -4.43 14.98 -6.20
CA THR A 291 -3.19 14.69 -5.48
C THR A 291 -2.17 15.81 -5.64
N ALA A 292 -1.95 16.32 -6.86
CA ALA A 292 -1.05 17.43 -7.12
C ALA A 292 -1.49 18.72 -6.39
N GLU A 293 -2.80 18.99 -6.37
CA GLU A 293 -3.36 20.14 -5.65
C GLU A 293 -3.15 20.00 -4.14
N TRP A 294 -3.42 18.81 -3.60
CA TRP A 294 -3.16 18.54 -2.18
C TRP A 294 -1.68 18.75 -1.82
N TYR A 295 -0.74 18.31 -2.67
CA TYR A 295 0.70 18.53 -2.45
C TYR A 295 1.05 20.03 -2.44
N ARG A 296 0.43 20.86 -3.33
CA ARG A 296 0.63 22.32 -3.32
C ARG A 296 0.11 22.94 -2.03
N GLN A 297 -1.10 22.57 -1.61
CA GLN A 297 -1.70 23.08 -0.36
C GLN A 297 -0.87 22.72 0.88
N LYS A 298 -0.16 21.59 0.86
CA LYS A 298 0.74 21.16 1.95
C LYS A 298 2.17 21.70 1.80
N GLY A 299 2.47 22.44 0.74
CA GLY A 299 3.82 22.94 0.48
C GLY A 299 4.84 21.84 0.12
N TRP A 300 4.35 20.69 -0.38
CA TRP A 300 5.22 19.58 -0.77
C TRP A 300 5.66 19.68 -2.24
N LEU A 301 4.88 20.37 -3.06
CA LEU A 301 5.10 20.55 -4.51
C LEU A 301 5.25 22.01 -4.92
#